data_c147350917d232c2d8943fd017d0d5a2
#
_entry.id   c147350917d232c2d8943fd017d0d5a2
#
_cell.length_a   1.000
_cell.length_b   1.000
_cell.length_c   1.000
_cell.angle_alpha   90.00
_cell.angle_beta   90.00
_cell.angle_gamma   90.00
#
_symmetry.space_group_name_H-M   'P 1'
#
loop_
_entity.id
_entity.type
_entity.pdbx_description
1 polymer ?
#
loop_
_entity_poly.entity_id
_entity_poly.type
_entity_poly.pdbx_seq_one_letter_code
_entity_poly.pdbx_strand_id
1 'polypeptide(L)'
;MMTKNTLMKPLIALIAPITVFLLLSSIPATADELIVGTEHWVQSVSGADGKPLKLSVWEKRLKAADPSAFAKLGKVVLLAHGAGTPGRIAFDLQVQEKSPVTYSLMDHLAGQGFDVFVVEYQNYGRSDRHPCGLCVTTQVAANDINAVVDYIRKLRGVDKVHLLGWSWGTNVTGLFTMQHPEKVNRLVLYAPPVWSTPRGQAPTEEFRTITPDNSRGMFEPPASDAVAVETWVKEVAQWGPKAPNGVLLDLNTKMPLTDPTKIGAPTMIILGDLDRLTPINQPNLPGFFAALPNTDKQLIIVPGAGHALTVQKPRLRFYSEVAKWFSVE
;
A
#
# COMPACT_ATOMS: atom_id res chain seq x y z
N MET A 1 39.04 62.55 -76.19
CA MET A 1 39.31 61.18 -75.72
C MET A 1 38.82 61.10 -74.30
N MET A 2 37.68 60.43 -74.07
CA MET A 2 36.93 60.49 -72.82
C MET A 2 37.47 59.42 -71.84
N THR A 3 37.84 59.83 -70.64
CA THR A 3 38.16 58.96 -69.53
C THR A 3 36.96 58.74 -68.61
N LYS A 4 36.49 57.48 -68.52
CA LYS A 4 35.41 57.12 -67.63
C LYS A 4 35.85 56.94 -66.20
N ASN A 5 35.36 57.76 -65.30
CA ASN A 5 35.52 57.63 -63.87
C ASN A 5 34.49 56.55 -63.35
N THR A 6 35.00 55.49 -62.78
CA THR A 6 34.15 54.47 -62.13
C THR A 6 34.11 54.73 -60.62
N LEU A 7 32.96 55.15 -60.13
CA LEU A 7 32.72 55.32 -58.67
C LEU A 7 32.51 53.97 -58.03
N MET A 8 33.38 53.55 -57.07
CA MET A 8 33.16 52.44 -56.15
C MET A 8 32.20 52.87 -55.04
N LYS A 9 31.10 52.14 -54.91
CA LYS A 9 30.17 52.25 -53.78
C LYS A 9 30.68 51.40 -52.59
N PRO A 10 30.63 51.91 -51.35
CA PRO A 10 31.02 51.10 -50.16
C PRO A 10 29.94 50.07 -49.84
N LEU A 11 30.36 48.84 -49.60
CA LEU A 11 29.55 47.72 -49.14
C LEU A 11 29.35 47.86 -47.62
N ILE A 12 28.14 48.21 -47.19
CA ILE A 12 27.76 48.24 -45.76
C ILE A 12 27.42 46.79 -45.36
N ALA A 13 28.27 46.17 -44.56
CA ALA A 13 28.04 44.85 -43.97
C ALA A 13 27.02 44.99 -42.82
N LEU A 14 25.85 44.46 -42.98
CA LEU A 14 24.80 44.36 -41.95
C LEU A 14 25.18 43.24 -41.00
N ILE A 15 25.67 43.56 -39.80
CA ILE A 15 25.87 42.57 -38.73
C ILE A 15 24.55 42.35 -38.01
N ALA A 16 23.90 41.22 -38.24
CA ALA A 16 22.72 40.82 -37.49
C ALA A 16 23.13 40.30 -36.11
N PRO A 17 22.46 40.69 -35.01
CA PRO A 17 22.79 40.15 -33.70
C PRO A 17 22.31 38.68 -33.62
N ILE A 18 23.25 37.77 -33.33
CA ILE A 18 22.95 36.37 -33.00
C ILE A 18 22.40 36.37 -31.58
N THR A 19 21.06 36.27 -31.46
CA THR A 19 20.42 36.04 -30.17
C THR A 19 20.60 34.55 -29.81
N VAL A 20 21.55 34.29 -28.91
CA VAL A 20 21.72 32.95 -28.33
C VAL A 20 20.54 32.65 -27.39
N PHE A 21 19.57 31.88 -27.84
CA PHE A 21 18.58 31.29 -26.96
C PHE A 21 19.27 30.22 -26.10
N LEU A 22 19.58 30.52 -24.86
CA LEU A 22 19.87 29.52 -23.84
C LEU A 22 18.56 28.72 -23.57
N LEU A 23 18.43 27.60 -24.23
CA LEU A 23 17.48 26.54 -23.82
C LEU A 23 17.95 26.04 -22.46
N LEU A 24 17.39 26.60 -21.38
CA LEU A 24 17.42 25.97 -20.06
C LEU A 24 16.67 24.65 -20.19
N SER A 25 17.41 23.56 -20.43
CA SER A 25 16.89 22.22 -20.30
C SER A 25 16.50 22.04 -18.82
N SER A 26 15.21 22.14 -18.50
CA SER A 26 14.70 21.73 -17.22
C SER A 26 15.00 20.24 -17.07
N ILE A 27 15.92 19.90 -16.17
CA ILE A 27 16.13 18.52 -15.74
C ILE A 27 14.77 18.07 -15.21
N PRO A 28 14.16 17.00 -15.75
CA PRO A 28 12.91 16.51 -15.20
C PRO A 28 13.12 16.15 -13.73
N ALA A 29 12.28 16.67 -12.85
CA ALA A 29 12.30 16.33 -11.42
C ALA A 29 12.20 14.81 -11.27
N THR A 30 13.00 14.23 -10.38
CA THR A 30 12.90 12.80 -10.05
C THR A 30 11.56 12.53 -9.39
N ALA A 31 11.05 11.29 -9.46
CA ALA A 31 9.79 10.92 -8.82
C ALA A 31 9.78 11.27 -7.31
N ASP A 32 10.94 11.14 -6.64
CA ASP A 32 11.12 11.48 -5.23
C ASP A 32 10.97 12.98 -4.92
N GLU A 33 11.26 13.87 -5.89
CA GLU A 33 11.04 15.30 -5.73
C GLU A 33 9.59 15.73 -5.91
N LEU A 34 8.76 14.85 -6.52
CA LEU A 34 7.36 15.12 -6.83
C LEU A 34 6.41 14.57 -5.77
N ILE A 35 6.85 13.61 -4.93
CA ILE A 35 6.01 12.97 -3.89
C ILE A 35 6.37 13.54 -2.52
N VAL A 36 5.35 13.89 -1.74
CA VAL A 36 5.48 14.32 -0.35
C VAL A 36 4.91 13.26 0.58
N GLY A 37 5.61 13.02 1.69
CA GLY A 37 5.13 12.15 2.78
C GLY A 37 4.74 12.98 4.00
N THR A 38 3.68 12.59 4.69
CA THR A 38 3.17 13.23 5.92
C THR A 38 2.81 12.18 6.95
N GLU A 39 3.27 12.35 8.18
CA GLU A 39 2.88 11.51 9.32
C GLU A 39 1.64 12.09 9.99
N HIS A 40 0.62 11.27 10.19
CA HIS A 40 -0.59 11.60 10.96
C HIS A 40 -0.69 10.72 12.19
N TRP A 41 -1.33 11.25 13.22
CA TRP A 41 -1.60 10.52 14.46
C TRP A 41 -3.10 10.47 14.70
N VAL A 42 -3.66 9.27 14.65
CA VAL A 42 -5.10 9.04 14.77
C VAL A 42 -5.38 8.32 16.06
N GLN A 43 -6.35 8.81 16.82
CA GLN A 43 -6.75 8.15 18.06
C GLN A 43 -7.60 6.93 17.77
N SER A 44 -7.18 5.75 18.23
CA SER A 44 -7.99 4.54 18.19
C SER A 44 -9.18 4.64 19.12
N VAL A 45 -10.29 4.05 18.72
CA VAL A 45 -11.56 4.10 19.48
C VAL A 45 -11.52 3.22 20.73
N SER A 46 -10.69 2.18 20.74
CA SER A 46 -10.54 1.31 21.91
C SER A 46 -9.15 0.66 21.95
N GLY A 47 -8.31 1.08 22.86
CA GLY A 47 -7.28 0.20 23.35
C GLY A 47 -7.90 -1.03 24.03
N ALA A 48 -7.13 -2.11 24.20
CA ALA A 48 -7.61 -3.33 24.83
C ALA A 48 -8.10 -3.14 26.28
N ASP A 49 -7.68 -2.06 26.95
CA ASP A 49 -8.11 -1.63 28.28
C ASP A 49 -9.16 -0.49 28.26
N GLY A 50 -9.72 -0.21 27.08
CA GLY A 50 -10.67 0.88 26.85
C GLY A 50 -10.04 2.27 26.77
N LYS A 51 -8.69 2.38 26.86
CA LYS A 51 -8.00 3.66 26.72
C LYS A 51 -7.65 3.89 25.24
N PRO A 52 -7.80 5.14 24.77
CA PRO A 52 -7.40 5.48 23.42
C PRO A 52 -5.88 5.33 23.23
N LEU A 53 -5.50 4.80 22.08
CA LEU A 53 -4.11 4.68 21.64
C LEU A 53 -3.92 5.51 20.38
N LYS A 54 -2.72 6.05 20.18
CA LYS A 54 -2.36 6.77 18.96
C LYS A 54 -1.88 5.77 17.90
N LEU A 55 -2.53 5.82 16.76
CA LEU A 55 -2.11 5.07 15.56
C LEU A 55 -1.27 5.98 14.67
N SER A 56 -0.14 5.47 14.20
CA SER A 56 0.65 6.08 13.15
C SER A 56 -0.02 5.80 11.81
N VAL A 57 -0.24 6.86 11.03
CA VAL A 57 -0.77 6.80 9.68
C VAL A 57 0.14 7.61 8.77
N TRP A 58 0.80 6.93 7.82
CA TRP A 58 1.71 7.56 6.87
C TRP A 58 0.98 7.84 5.56
N GLU A 59 1.06 9.09 5.08
CA GLU A 59 0.47 9.55 3.82
C GLU A 59 1.56 9.78 2.78
N LYS A 60 1.28 9.42 1.52
CA LYS A 60 2.04 9.86 0.34
C LYS A 60 1.12 10.33 -0.77
N ARG A 61 1.46 11.47 -1.38
CA ARG A 61 0.75 12.06 -2.52
C ARG A 61 1.68 12.93 -3.37
N LEU A 62 1.25 13.32 -4.55
CA LEU A 62 1.97 14.32 -5.33
C LEU A 62 1.99 15.66 -4.57
N LYS A 63 3.16 16.27 -4.50
CA LYS A 63 3.38 17.57 -3.85
C LYS A 63 2.51 18.68 -4.46
N ALA A 64 2.36 18.64 -5.79
CA ALA A 64 1.57 19.61 -6.54
C ALA A 64 0.05 19.32 -6.50
N ALA A 65 -0.40 18.19 -5.93
CA ALA A 65 -1.82 17.86 -5.86
C ALA A 65 -2.54 18.80 -4.88
N ASP A 66 -3.67 19.34 -5.31
CA ASP A 66 -4.59 20.03 -4.42
C ASP A 66 -5.36 18.98 -3.59
N PRO A 67 -5.21 18.98 -2.25
CA PRO A 67 -5.90 18.02 -1.39
C PRO A 67 -7.42 18.04 -1.53
N SER A 68 -8.01 19.19 -1.88
CA SER A 68 -9.46 19.30 -2.11
C SER A 68 -9.95 18.61 -3.40
N ALA A 69 -9.05 18.37 -4.35
CA ALA A 69 -9.38 17.68 -5.59
C ALA A 69 -9.63 16.18 -5.38
N PHE A 70 -9.04 15.56 -4.34
CA PHE A 70 -9.22 14.13 -4.06
C PHE A 70 -10.68 13.77 -3.78
N ALA A 71 -11.46 14.68 -3.17
CA ALA A 71 -12.89 14.49 -2.95
C ALA A 71 -13.66 14.29 -4.26
N LYS A 72 -13.31 15.04 -5.31
CA LYS A 72 -13.96 14.97 -6.62
C LYS A 72 -13.50 13.76 -7.44
N LEU A 73 -12.24 13.34 -7.26
CA LEU A 73 -11.62 12.28 -8.05
C LEU A 73 -11.85 10.89 -7.44
N GLY A 74 -12.31 10.80 -6.20
CA GLY A 74 -12.46 9.53 -5.49
C GLY A 74 -11.15 8.76 -5.30
N LYS A 75 -9.98 9.41 -5.46
CA LYS A 75 -8.66 8.78 -5.46
C LYS A 75 -7.98 8.77 -4.08
N VAL A 76 -8.68 8.29 -3.07
CA VAL A 76 -8.18 8.16 -1.70
C VAL A 76 -8.11 6.69 -1.31
N VAL A 77 -6.93 6.23 -0.91
CA VAL A 77 -6.65 4.82 -0.64
C VAL A 77 -6.07 4.65 0.76
N LEU A 78 -6.58 3.66 1.51
CA LEU A 78 -5.97 3.19 2.75
C LEU A 78 -5.43 1.77 2.57
N LEU A 79 -4.16 1.56 2.91
CA LEU A 79 -3.44 0.29 2.88
C LEU A 79 -3.34 -0.28 4.30
N ALA A 80 -3.61 -1.57 4.43
CA ALA A 80 -3.70 -2.30 5.69
C ALA A 80 -2.82 -3.55 5.68
N HIS A 81 -1.87 -3.64 6.62
CA HIS A 81 -0.80 -4.64 6.59
C HIS A 81 -1.18 -6.00 7.17
N GLY A 82 -0.29 -6.98 6.99
CA GLY A 82 -0.42 -8.35 7.49
C GLY A 82 0.03 -8.55 8.94
N ALA A 83 0.08 -9.83 9.36
CA ALA A 83 0.25 -10.25 10.74
C ALA A 83 1.64 -10.01 11.36
N GLY A 84 2.68 -9.87 10.56
CA GLY A 84 4.07 -9.90 11.06
C GLY A 84 4.92 -8.70 10.69
N THR A 85 4.41 -7.79 9.86
CA THR A 85 5.21 -6.68 9.31
C THR A 85 4.44 -5.38 9.42
N PRO A 86 5.06 -4.30 9.93
CA PRO A 86 4.50 -2.96 9.93
C PRO A 86 4.11 -2.48 8.54
N GLY A 87 3.06 -1.66 8.46
CA GLY A 87 2.45 -1.22 7.22
C GLY A 87 3.38 -0.44 6.31
N ARG A 88 4.16 0.46 6.88
CA ARG A 88 5.10 1.28 6.12
C ARG A 88 6.19 0.43 5.46
N ILE A 89 6.65 -0.63 6.11
CA ILE A 89 7.63 -1.56 5.50
C ILE A 89 6.97 -2.34 4.36
N ALA A 90 5.73 -2.80 4.55
CA ALA A 90 5.03 -3.62 3.59
C ALA A 90 4.68 -2.88 2.28
N PHE A 91 4.42 -1.56 2.35
CA PHE A 91 3.88 -0.80 1.23
C PHE A 91 4.73 0.40 0.80
N ASP A 92 5.74 0.79 1.58
CA ASP A 92 6.62 1.93 1.31
C ASP A 92 8.10 1.59 1.58
N LEU A 93 8.57 0.43 1.11
CA LEU A 93 9.96 0.04 1.30
C LEU A 93 10.89 0.94 0.49
N GLN A 94 11.78 1.65 1.18
CA GLN A 94 12.77 2.52 0.57
C GLN A 94 14.11 1.78 0.45
N VAL A 95 14.43 1.32 -0.75
CA VAL A 95 15.68 0.64 -1.05
C VAL A 95 16.71 1.67 -1.52
N GLN A 96 17.83 1.78 -0.81
CA GLN A 96 18.84 2.84 -1.06
C GLN A 96 19.65 2.64 -2.35
N GLU A 97 19.72 1.41 -2.88
CA GLU A 97 20.36 1.18 -4.17
C GLU A 97 19.51 1.79 -5.29
N LYS A 98 20.18 2.46 -6.24
CA LYS A 98 19.52 3.07 -7.42
C LYS A 98 18.84 1.98 -8.26
N SER A 99 17.62 1.64 -7.88
CA SER A 99 16.73 0.91 -8.76
C SER A 99 15.97 1.92 -9.63
N PRO A 100 15.90 1.75 -10.94
CA PRO A 100 15.06 2.59 -11.79
C PRO A 100 13.57 2.40 -11.49
N VAL A 101 13.23 1.44 -10.62
CA VAL A 101 11.86 1.04 -10.33
C VAL A 101 11.67 0.95 -8.83
N THR A 102 10.70 1.70 -8.33
CA THR A 102 10.37 1.75 -6.89
C THR A 102 9.99 0.39 -6.31
N TYR A 103 10.29 0.20 -5.03
CA TYR A 103 9.77 -0.89 -4.18
C TYR A 103 8.62 -0.40 -3.27
N SER A 104 8.09 0.78 -3.56
CA SER A 104 6.97 1.40 -2.84
C SER A 104 5.70 1.39 -3.68
N LEU A 105 4.69 0.64 -3.23
CA LEU A 105 3.33 0.74 -3.78
C LEU A 105 2.76 2.15 -3.56
N MET A 106 3.11 2.78 -2.42
CA MET A 106 2.64 4.14 -2.12
C MET A 106 3.18 5.15 -3.12
N ASP A 107 4.48 5.08 -3.49
CA ASP A 107 5.06 5.96 -4.51
C ASP A 107 4.41 5.75 -5.88
N HIS A 108 4.19 4.49 -6.25
CA HIS A 108 3.55 4.15 -7.52
C HIS A 108 2.12 4.73 -7.60
N LEU A 109 1.31 4.52 -6.58
CA LEU A 109 -0.06 5.03 -6.55
C LEU A 109 -0.10 6.56 -6.45
N ALA A 110 0.77 7.17 -5.63
CA ALA A 110 0.88 8.63 -5.54
C ALA A 110 1.26 9.24 -6.89
N GLY A 111 2.20 8.63 -7.63
CA GLY A 111 2.57 9.01 -8.99
C GLY A 111 1.42 8.92 -9.99
N GLN A 112 0.42 8.07 -9.73
CA GLN A 112 -0.83 7.97 -10.51
C GLN A 112 -1.95 8.93 -10.02
N GLY A 113 -1.60 9.85 -9.11
CA GLY A 113 -2.49 10.88 -8.60
C GLY A 113 -3.43 10.42 -7.48
N PHE A 114 -3.13 9.32 -6.80
CA PHE A 114 -3.83 8.92 -5.59
C PHE A 114 -3.26 9.63 -4.36
N ASP A 115 -4.12 9.84 -3.38
CA ASP A 115 -3.76 10.15 -2.00
C ASP A 115 -3.74 8.84 -1.22
N VAL A 116 -2.54 8.40 -0.79
CA VAL A 116 -2.30 7.05 -0.31
C VAL A 116 -1.90 7.08 1.15
N PHE A 117 -2.69 6.42 1.98
CA PHE A 117 -2.44 6.25 3.40
C PHE A 117 -2.07 4.81 3.71
N VAL A 118 -1.21 4.60 4.69
CA VAL A 118 -0.99 3.30 5.32
C VAL A 118 -1.15 3.43 6.83
N VAL A 119 -1.94 2.56 7.43
CA VAL A 119 -2.08 2.49 8.88
C VAL A 119 -1.07 1.50 9.47
N GLU A 120 -0.56 1.82 10.64
CA GLU A 120 0.08 0.88 11.55
C GLU A 120 -0.93 0.57 12.66
N TYR A 121 -1.37 -0.68 12.77
CA TYR A 121 -2.26 -1.08 13.87
C TYR A 121 -1.58 -0.90 15.22
N GLN A 122 -2.35 -0.83 16.30
CA GLN A 122 -1.78 -0.86 17.64
C GLN A 122 -0.80 -2.03 17.81
N ASN A 123 0.29 -1.80 18.54
CA ASN A 123 1.42 -2.72 18.70
C ASN A 123 2.27 -2.98 17.44
N TYR A 124 2.08 -2.22 16.35
CA TYR A 124 2.94 -2.28 15.16
C TYR A 124 3.62 -0.94 14.88
N GLY A 125 4.76 -1.00 14.21
CA GLY A 125 5.49 0.14 13.69
C GLY A 125 5.69 1.25 14.72
N ARG A 126 5.19 2.44 14.41
CA ARG A 126 5.25 3.63 15.27
C ARG A 126 4.02 3.84 16.15
N SER A 127 2.96 3.07 15.95
CA SER A 127 1.76 3.15 16.79
C SER A 127 2.03 2.82 18.25
N ASP A 128 1.20 3.34 19.13
CA ASP A 128 1.29 3.08 20.57
C ASP A 128 1.25 1.59 20.90
N ARG A 129 1.89 1.23 22.00
CA ARG A 129 2.01 -0.13 22.50
C ARG A 129 1.04 -0.38 23.65
N HIS A 130 0.39 -1.53 23.60
CA HIS A 130 -0.45 -2.06 24.67
C HIS A 130 0.17 -3.35 25.21
N PRO A 131 0.18 -3.60 26.54
CA PRO A 131 0.81 -4.80 27.10
C PRO A 131 0.10 -6.10 26.72
N CYS A 132 -1.21 -6.06 26.43
CA CYS A 132 -1.97 -7.22 25.99
C CYS A 132 -1.84 -7.42 24.48
N GLY A 133 -0.89 -8.22 24.05
CA GLY A 133 -0.72 -8.62 22.64
C GLY A 133 -1.81 -9.58 22.15
N LEU A 134 -2.34 -10.43 23.02
CA LEU A 134 -3.47 -11.32 22.73
C LEU A 134 -4.78 -10.53 22.50
N CYS A 135 -4.88 -9.31 23.02
CA CYS A 135 -6.03 -8.45 22.81
C CYS A 135 -6.08 -7.80 21.42
N VAL A 136 -4.98 -7.77 20.67
CA VAL A 136 -4.91 -7.21 19.32
C VAL A 136 -5.50 -8.22 18.32
N THR A 137 -6.79 -8.34 18.34
CA THR A 137 -7.59 -9.24 17.51
C THR A 137 -7.94 -8.60 16.17
N THR A 138 -8.50 -9.38 15.24
CA THR A 138 -9.01 -8.88 13.96
C THR A 138 -10.09 -7.81 14.14
N GLN A 139 -10.95 -7.97 15.15
CA GLN A 139 -11.98 -6.95 15.46
C GLN A 139 -11.35 -5.65 15.97
N VAL A 140 -10.34 -5.73 16.82
CA VAL A 140 -9.64 -4.55 17.32
C VAL A 140 -8.94 -3.82 16.17
N ALA A 141 -8.28 -4.54 15.27
CA ALA A 141 -7.68 -3.95 14.08
C ALA A 141 -8.73 -3.37 13.10
N ALA A 142 -9.92 -3.97 13.00
CA ALA A 142 -11.03 -3.40 12.22
C ALA A 142 -11.54 -2.09 12.84
N ASN A 143 -11.55 -1.98 14.16
CA ASN A 143 -11.86 -0.71 14.86
C ASN A 143 -10.77 0.35 14.61
N ASP A 144 -9.50 -0.05 14.56
CA ASP A 144 -8.39 0.84 14.15
C ASP A 144 -8.60 1.36 12.72
N ILE A 145 -8.96 0.47 11.76
CA ILE A 145 -9.33 0.88 10.39
C ILE A 145 -10.48 1.88 10.41
N ASN A 146 -11.52 1.63 11.22
CA ASN A 146 -12.67 2.54 11.29
C ASN A 146 -12.26 3.94 11.75
N ALA A 147 -11.44 4.05 12.80
CA ALA A 147 -10.95 5.33 13.29
C ALA A 147 -10.14 6.08 12.21
N VAL A 148 -9.26 5.35 11.49
CA VAL A 148 -8.42 5.93 10.42
C VAL A 148 -9.25 6.33 9.21
N VAL A 149 -10.21 5.51 8.80
CA VAL A 149 -11.13 5.84 7.68
C VAL A 149 -11.94 7.09 8.01
N ASP A 150 -12.50 7.21 9.22
CA ASP A 150 -13.26 8.40 9.62
C ASP A 150 -12.37 9.66 9.67
N TYR A 151 -11.12 9.52 10.11
CA TYR A 151 -10.14 10.59 10.05
C TYR A 151 -9.86 11.02 8.60
N ILE A 152 -9.58 10.08 7.69
CA ILE A 152 -9.29 10.37 6.28
C ILE A 152 -10.51 11.01 5.60
N ARG A 153 -11.70 10.47 5.83
CA ARG A 153 -12.95 11.02 5.29
C ARG A 153 -13.14 12.48 5.69
N LYS A 154 -12.91 12.81 6.96
CA LYS A 154 -12.96 14.20 7.46
C LYS A 154 -11.84 15.05 6.86
N LEU A 155 -10.62 14.52 6.77
CA LEU A 155 -9.44 15.25 6.26
C LEU A 155 -9.60 15.63 4.79
N ARG A 156 -10.24 14.76 3.98
CA ARG A 156 -10.37 14.93 2.53
C ARG A 156 -11.77 15.30 2.04
N GLY A 157 -12.76 15.28 2.92
CA GLY A 157 -14.15 15.56 2.53
C GLY A 157 -14.72 14.49 1.59
N VAL A 158 -14.32 13.21 1.77
CA VAL A 158 -14.81 12.07 0.98
C VAL A 158 -15.79 11.24 1.78
N ASP A 159 -16.79 10.66 1.11
CA ASP A 159 -17.74 9.74 1.76
C ASP A 159 -17.16 8.32 1.89
N LYS A 160 -16.36 7.90 0.91
CA LYS A 160 -15.79 6.56 0.82
C LYS A 160 -14.31 6.60 0.49
N VAL A 161 -13.58 5.57 0.91
CA VAL A 161 -12.18 5.35 0.54
C VAL A 161 -12.03 4.00 -0.15
N HIS A 162 -10.99 3.86 -0.95
CA HIS A 162 -10.52 2.55 -1.41
C HIS A 162 -9.73 1.88 -0.29
N LEU A 163 -9.85 0.56 -0.19
CA LEU A 163 -9.11 -0.25 0.78
C LEU A 163 -8.29 -1.32 0.10
N LEU A 164 -7.07 -1.54 0.59
CA LEU A 164 -6.27 -2.70 0.29
C LEU A 164 -5.81 -3.35 1.58
N GLY A 165 -6.17 -4.62 1.79
CA GLY A 165 -5.64 -5.46 2.86
C GLY A 165 -4.63 -6.47 2.33
N TRP A 166 -3.54 -6.72 3.07
CA TRP A 166 -2.56 -7.75 2.77
C TRP A 166 -2.58 -8.86 3.81
N SER A 167 -2.61 -10.14 3.38
CA SER A 167 -2.55 -11.28 4.28
C SER A 167 -3.65 -11.20 5.36
N TRP A 168 -3.32 -11.27 6.64
CA TRP A 168 -4.27 -11.01 7.72
C TRP A 168 -5.01 -9.67 7.58
N GLY A 169 -4.37 -8.64 7.02
CA GLY A 169 -5.03 -7.36 6.73
C GLY A 169 -6.24 -7.49 5.81
N THR A 170 -6.35 -8.57 5.03
CA THR A 170 -7.55 -8.87 4.22
C THR A 170 -8.74 -9.26 5.10
N ASN A 171 -8.49 -10.01 6.19
CA ASN A 171 -9.52 -10.34 7.16
C ASN A 171 -9.97 -9.08 7.92
N VAL A 172 -9.02 -8.18 8.24
CA VAL A 172 -9.32 -6.90 8.89
C VAL A 172 -10.17 -6.00 8.00
N THR A 173 -9.72 -5.76 6.75
CA THR A 173 -10.45 -4.90 5.80
C THR A 173 -11.75 -5.53 5.33
N GLY A 174 -11.80 -6.87 5.19
CA GLY A 174 -13.02 -7.61 4.90
C GLY A 174 -14.05 -7.46 6.02
N LEU A 175 -13.64 -7.67 7.28
CA LEU A 175 -14.50 -7.49 8.45
C LEU A 175 -15.00 -6.04 8.56
N PHE A 176 -14.10 -5.07 8.39
CA PHE A 176 -14.47 -3.65 8.36
C PHE A 176 -15.51 -3.36 7.25
N THR A 177 -15.30 -3.89 6.03
CA THR A 177 -16.22 -3.69 4.90
C THR A 177 -17.59 -4.29 5.17
N MET A 178 -17.66 -5.44 5.85
CA MET A 178 -18.92 -6.04 6.29
C MET A 178 -19.67 -5.16 7.30
N GLN A 179 -18.94 -4.49 8.19
CA GLN A 179 -19.50 -3.64 9.26
C GLN A 179 -19.85 -2.22 8.79
N HIS A 180 -19.10 -1.70 7.80
CA HIS A 180 -19.20 -0.32 7.32
C HIS A 180 -19.17 -0.23 5.79
N PRO A 181 -20.09 -0.90 5.07
CA PRO A 181 -20.09 -0.91 3.60
C PRO A 181 -20.26 0.49 2.99
N GLU A 182 -20.87 1.40 3.72
CA GLU A 182 -21.07 2.80 3.30
C GLU A 182 -19.78 3.62 3.25
N LYS A 183 -18.68 3.14 3.86
CA LYS A 183 -17.39 3.84 3.90
C LYS A 183 -16.39 3.32 2.85
N VAL A 184 -16.73 2.24 2.14
CA VAL A 184 -15.81 1.56 1.22
C VAL A 184 -16.24 1.79 -0.22
N ASN A 185 -15.31 2.28 -1.06
CA ASN A 185 -15.54 2.43 -2.49
C ASN A 185 -15.22 1.12 -3.23
N ARG A 186 -13.95 0.69 -3.20
CA ARG A 186 -13.46 -0.57 -3.77
C ARG A 186 -12.51 -1.25 -2.80
N LEU A 187 -12.51 -2.56 -2.80
CA LEU A 187 -11.69 -3.39 -1.92
C LEU A 187 -10.69 -4.23 -2.73
N VAL A 188 -9.45 -4.29 -2.26
CA VAL A 188 -8.43 -5.24 -2.72
C VAL A 188 -8.08 -6.17 -1.58
N LEU A 189 -8.26 -7.46 -1.77
CA LEU A 189 -7.81 -8.53 -0.89
C LEU A 189 -6.54 -9.15 -1.48
N TYR A 190 -5.39 -8.68 -1.02
CA TYR A 190 -4.09 -9.14 -1.48
C TYR A 190 -3.59 -10.30 -0.60
N ALA A 191 -3.36 -11.46 -1.23
CA ALA A 191 -2.91 -12.70 -0.61
C ALA A 191 -3.77 -13.11 0.63
N PRO A 192 -5.10 -13.28 0.47
CA PRO A 192 -6.00 -13.50 1.59
C PRO A 192 -5.90 -14.92 2.15
N PRO A 193 -5.80 -15.10 3.48
CA PRO A 193 -6.10 -16.37 4.12
C PRO A 193 -7.64 -16.55 4.14
N VAL A 194 -8.15 -17.47 3.32
CA VAL A 194 -9.59 -17.77 3.19
C VAL A 194 -9.95 -19.16 3.74
N TRP A 195 -9.32 -19.55 4.83
CA TRP A 195 -9.57 -20.85 5.45
C TRP A 195 -10.99 -20.92 6.03
N SER A 196 -11.62 -22.07 5.89
CA SER A 196 -12.99 -22.29 6.39
C SER A 196 -13.03 -22.80 7.83
N THR A 197 -11.89 -23.25 8.36
CA THR A 197 -11.78 -23.84 9.69
C THR A 197 -10.51 -23.35 10.39
N PRO A 198 -10.50 -23.32 11.73
CA PRO A 198 -9.32 -23.11 12.52
C PRO A 198 -8.20 -24.10 12.17
N ARG A 199 -6.93 -23.65 12.24
CA ARG A 199 -5.77 -24.45 11.82
C ARG A 199 -4.76 -24.74 12.93
N GLY A 200 -5.02 -24.33 14.16
CA GLY A 200 -4.06 -24.48 15.22
C GLY A 200 -4.65 -24.26 16.60
N GLN A 201 -3.75 -24.13 17.57
CA GLN A 201 -4.08 -23.84 18.95
C GLN A 201 -3.95 -22.34 19.25
N ALA A 202 -4.61 -21.88 20.29
CA ALA A 202 -4.45 -20.54 20.80
C ALA A 202 -2.99 -20.34 21.25
N PRO A 203 -2.33 -19.23 20.88
CA PRO A 203 -1.04 -18.88 21.44
C PRO A 203 -1.17 -18.57 22.94
N THR A 204 -0.16 -18.91 23.73
CA THR A 204 -0.09 -18.61 25.17
C THR A 204 0.61 -17.30 25.47
N GLU A 205 1.55 -16.91 24.60
CA GLU A 205 2.34 -15.70 24.76
C GLU A 205 1.63 -14.49 24.18
N GLU A 206 1.79 -13.33 24.81
CA GLU A 206 1.23 -12.05 24.33
C GLU A 206 1.81 -11.62 22.97
N PHE A 207 3.11 -11.86 22.78
CA PHE A 207 3.85 -11.44 21.61
C PHE A 207 4.76 -12.55 21.10
N ARG A 208 4.99 -12.55 19.79
CA ARG A 208 6.04 -13.35 19.15
C ARG A 208 7.18 -12.46 18.68
N THR A 209 8.39 -12.97 18.72
CA THR A 209 9.57 -12.33 18.12
C THR A 209 9.58 -12.58 16.62
N ILE A 210 9.83 -11.52 15.84
CA ILE A 210 10.07 -11.61 14.41
C ILE A 210 11.57 -11.57 14.18
N THR A 211 12.16 -12.75 13.97
CA THR A 211 13.60 -12.86 13.72
C THR A 211 13.95 -12.49 12.28
N PRO A 212 15.23 -12.17 11.98
CA PRO A 212 15.71 -11.99 10.61
C PRO A 212 15.37 -13.19 9.70
N ASP A 213 15.47 -14.41 10.22
CA ASP A 213 15.17 -15.63 9.44
C ASP A 213 13.67 -15.78 9.18
N ASN A 214 12.82 -15.44 10.14
CA ASN A 214 11.37 -15.38 9.91
C ASN A 214 11.04 -14.37 8.81
N SER A 215 11.70 -13.21 8.83
CA SER A 215 11.50 -12.16 7.82
C SER A 215 11.96 -12.62 6.43
N ARG A 216 13.15 -13.24 6.32
CA ARG A 216 13.63 -13.82 5.05
C ARG A 216 12.75 -14.97 4.56
N GLY A 217 12.23 -15.77 5.49
CA GLY A 217 11.36 -16.92 5.18
C GLY A 217 10.03 -16.55 4.50
N MET A 218 9.66 -15.26 4.49
CA MET A 218 8.49 -14.77 3.76
C MET A 218 8.72 -14.61 2.26
N PHE A 219 9.97 -14.67 1.82
CA PHE A 219 10.33 -14.43 0.43
C PHE A 219 10.63 -15.74 -0.31
N GLU A 220 10.21 -15.82 -1.55
CA GLU A 220 10.60 -16.85 -2.50
C GLU A 220 11.84 -16.37 -3.25
N PRO A 221 13.02 -17.05 -3.10
CA PRO A 221 14.28 -16.57 -3.68
C PRO A 221 14.25 -16.27 -5.18
N PRO A 222 13.58 -17.08 -6.04
CA PRO A 222 13.49 -16.75 -7.47
C PRO A 222 12.72 -15.48 -7.78
N ALA A 223 11.74 -15.15 -6.92
CA ALA A 223 10.87 -13.98 -7.08
C ALA A 223 11.46 -12.70 -6.49
N SER A 224 12.55 -12.77 -5.72
CA SER A 224 12.98 -11.68 -4.84
C SER A 224 14.37 -11.16 -5.21
N ASP A 225 14.57 -9.86 -5.05
CA ASP A 225 15.87 -9.21 -5.17
C ASP A 225 16.51 -9.16 -3.78
N ALA A 226 17.77 -9.62 -3.67
CA ALA A 226 18.47 -9.72 -2.38
C ALA A 226 18.51 -8.38 -1.62
N VAL A 227 18.74 -7.27 -2.32
CA VAL A 227 18.78 -5.94 -1.73
C VAL A 227 17.44 -5.55 -1.08
N ALA A 228 16.33 -5.88 -1.72
CA ALA A 228 15.01 -5.60 -1.17
C ALA A 228 14.71 -6.48 0.06
N VAL A 229 15.12 -7.76 0.02
CA VAL A 229 14.98 -8.69 1.16
C VAL A 229 15.78 -8.20 2.36
N GLU A 230 17.05 -7.84 2.19
CA GLU A 230 17.89 -7.39 3.31
C GLU A 230 17.45 -6.01 3.84
N THR A 231 16.97 -5.11 2.96
CA THR A 231 16.37 -3.84 3.42
C THR A 231 15.14 -4.11 4.27
N TRP A 232 14.24 -5.00 3.82
CA TRP A 232 13.06 -5.39 4.60
C TRP A 232 13.43 -6.00 5.95
N VAL A 233 14.39 -6.93 5.99
CA VAL A 233 14.86 -7.57 7.23
C VAL A 233 15.38 -6.53 8.21
N LYS A 234 16.19 -5.57 7.74
CA LYS A 234 16.72 -4.49 8.56
C LYS A 234 15.60 -3.59 9.13
N GLU A 235 14.66 -3.19 8.28
CA GLU A 235 13.54 -2.35 8.70
C GLU A 235 12.63 -3.07 9.70
N VAL A 236 12.32 -4.36 9.50
CA VAL A 236 11.54 -5.16 10.45
C VAL A 236 12.27 -5.31 11.78
N ALA A 237 13.57 -5.53 11.77
CA ALA A 237 14.37 -5.61 13.01
C ALA A 237 14.32 -4.31 13.82
N GLN A 238 14.18 -3.16 13.15
CA GLN A 238 14.09 -1.85 13.79
C GLN A 238 12.68 -1.52 14.27
N TRP A 239 11.65 -1.74 13.43
CA TRP A 239 10.29 -1.22 13.65
C TRP A 239 9.26 -2.28 14.00
N GLY A 240 9.54 -3.54 13.75
CA GLY A 240 8.63 -4.66 13.97
C GLY A 240 9.28 -5.92 14.55
N PRO A 241 10.23 -5.82 15.53
CA PRO A 241 10.91 -7.00 16.08
C PRO A 241 9.99 -7.92 16.89
N LYS A 242 8.81 -7.42 17.23
CA LYS A 242 7.75 -8.19 17.93
C LYS A 242 6.40 -7.91 17.29
N ALA A 243 5.57 -8.94 17.22
CA ALA A 243 4.20 -8.83 16.72
C ALA A 243 3.20 -9.42 17.75
N PRO A 244 2.03 -8.82 17.92
CA PRO A 244 1.02 -9.30 18.85
C PRO A 244 0.42 -10.63 18.41
N ASN A 245 0.11 -11.48 19.36
CA ASN A 245 -0.40 -12.83 19.11
C ASN A 245 -1.93 -12.93 19.05
N GLY A 246 -2.68 -11.87 19.30
CA GLY A 246 -4.12 -11.82 19.05
C GLY A 246 -4.48 -12.12 17.61
N VAL A 247 -3.60 -11.76 16.68
CA VAL A 247 -3.70 -12.14 15.25
C VAL A 247 -3.70 -13.66 15.08
N LEU A 248 -2.72 -14.35 15.69
CA LEU A 248 -2.62 -15.82 15.62
C LEU A 248 -3.73 -16.49 16.39
N LEU A 249 -4.19 -15.91 17.50
CA LEU A 249 -5.37 -16.38 18.22
C LEU A 249 -6.57 -16.46 17.27
N ASP A 250 -6.85 -15.41 16.53
CA ASP A 250 -7.97 -15.41 15.58
C ASP A 250 -7.76 -16.38 14.41
N LEU A 251 -6.61 -16.32 13.73
CA LEU A 251 -6.32 -17.18 12.59
C LEU A 251 -6.30 -18.67 12.95
N ASN A 252 -5.82 -19.02 14.15
CA ASN A 252 -5.71 -20.39 14.60
C ASN A 252 -7.03 -20.95 15.13
N THR A 253 -7.89 -20.10 15.74
CA THR A 253 -9.03 -20.61 16.53
C THR A 253 -10.40 -20.10 16.10
N LYS A 254 -10.47 -19.04 15.25
CA LYS A 254 -11.74 -18.36 14.92
C LYS A 254 -12.06 -18.28 13.42
N MET A 255 -11.22 -18.88 12.55
CA MET A 255 -11.52 -18.86 11.11
C MET A 255 -12.85 -19.58 10.80
N PRO A 256 -13.62 -19.10 9.84
CA PRO A 256 -13.42 -17.93 8.99
C PRO A 256 -13.73 -16.60 9.72
N LEU A 257 -12.91 -15.57 9.48
CA LEU A 257 -13.05 -14.24 10.11
C LEU A 257 -13.93 -13.29 9.28
N THR A 258 -14.18 -13.64 8.03
CA THR A 258 -15.00 -12.85 7.09
C THR A 258 -15.99 -13.75 6.38
N ASP A 259 -17.20 -13.23 6.20
CA ASP A 259 -18.24 -13.83 5.39
C ASP A 259 -18.31 -13.12 4.04
N PRO A 260 -17.84 -13.73 2.94
CA PRO A 260 -17.80 -13.07 1.64
C PRO A 260 -19.18 -12.59 1.15
N THR A 261 -20.28 -13.26 1.57
CA THR A 261 -21.64 -12.87 1.17
C THR A 261 -22.07 -11.50 1.72
N LYS A 262 -21.36 -10.98 2.72
CA LYS A 262 -21.60 -9.67 3.35
C LYS A 262 -20.64 -8.57 2.85
N ILE A 263 -19.70 -8.90 1.98
CA ILE A 263 -18.77 -7.93 1.38
C ILE A 263 -19.43 -7.36 0.12
N GLY A 264 -20.22 -6.30 0.27
CA GLY A 264 -20.99 -5.72 -0.83
C GLY A 264 -20.19 -4.79 -1.76
N ALA A 265 -18.99 -4.35 -1.36
CA ALA A 265 -18.14 -3.50 -2.18
C ALA A 265 -17.57 -4.25 -3.39
N PRO A 266 -17.33 -3.58 -4.55
CA PRO A 266 -16.53 -4.13 -5.63
C PRO A 266 -15.20 -4.66 -5.09
N THR A 267 -14.87 -5.93 -5.39
CA THR A 267 -13.74 -6.60 -4.74
C THR A 267 -12.81 -7.29 -5.73
N MET A 268 -11.52 -6.96 -5.67
CA MET A 268 -10.45 -7.68 -6.35
C MET A 268 -9.69 -8.56 -5.36
N ILE A 269 -9.55 -9.84 -5.69
CA ILE A 269 -8.60 -10.75 -5.01
C ILE A 269 -7.37 -10.86 -5.90
N ILE A 270 -6.17 -10.64 -5.34
CA ILE A 270 -4.92 -10.74 -6.07
C ILE A 270 -3.86 -11.44 -5.22
N LEU A 271 -3.16 -12.42 -5.80
CA LEU A 271 -2.12 -13.18 -5.11
C LEU A 271 -1.08 -13.71 -6.10
N GLY A 272 0.06 -14.14 -5.57
CA GLY A 272 1.12 -14.78 -6.35
C GLY A 272 0.94 -16.28 -6.48
N ASP A 273 1.42 -16.87 -7.58
CA ASP A 273 1.38 -18.32 -7.82
C ASP A 273 2.38 -19.11 -6.96
N LEU A 274 3.44 -18.44 -6.47
CA LEU A 274 4.46 -19.02 -5.60
C LEU A 274 4.17 -18.78 -4.10
N ASP A 275 3.07 -18.14 -3.77
CA ASP A 275 2.73 -17.84 -2.37
C ASP A 275 2.49 -19.13 -1.57
N ARG A 276 3.36 -19.36 -0.58
CA ARG A 276 3.31 -20.55 0.29
C ARG A 276 2.45 -20.35 1.54
N LEU A 277 2.20 -19.10 1.93
CA LEU A 277 1.42 -18.76 3.12
C LEU A 277 -0.09 -18.74 2.82
N THR A 278 -0.45 -18.19 1.67
CA THR A 278 -1.83 -18.17 1.17
C THR A 278 -1.87 -18.69 -0.28
N PRO A 279 -1.60 -19.98 -0.47
CA PRO A 279 -1.41 -20.54 -1.81
C PRO A 279 -2.69 -20.49 -2.66
N ILE A 280 -2.54 -20.43 -3.97
CA ILE A 280 -3.67 -20.39 -4.92
C ILE A 280 -4.59 -21.60 -4.85
N ASN A 281 -4.09 -22.72 -4.36
CA ASN A 281 -4.85 -23.95 -4.17
C ASN A 281 -5.55 -24.08 -2.81
N GLN A 282 -5.72 -22.97 -2.08
CA GLN A 282 -6.57 -22.95 -0.89
C GLN A 282 -7.98 -23.47 -1.28
N PRO A 283 -8.50 -24.50 -0.60
CA PRO A 283 -9.76 -25.15 -1.01
C PRO A 283 -10.94 -24.18 -1.12
N ASN A 284 -10.95 -23.15 -0.29
CA ASN A 284 -12.05 -22.19 -0.23
C ASN A 284 -11.90 -20.96 -1.13
N LEU A 285 -10.75 -20.74 -1.76
CA LEU A 285 -10.53 -19.53 -2.56
C LEU A 285 -11.56 -19.38 -3.70
N PRO A 286 -11.87 -20.43 -4.50
CA PRO A 286 -12.90 -20.34 -5.53
C PRO A 286 -14.30 -20.06 -4.94
N GLY A 287 -14.65 -20.73 -3.85
CA GLY A 287 -15.93 -20.55 -3.17
C GLY A 287 -16.06 -19.16 -2.55
N PHE A 288 -15.02 -18.66 -1.92
CA PHE A 288 -14.97 -17.31 -1.36
C PHE A 288 -15.18 -16.26 -2.46
N PHE A 289 -14.46 -16.38 -3.59
CA PHE A 289 -14.63 -15.48 -4.72
C PHE A 289 -16.03 -15.55 -5.33
N ALA A 290 -16.56 -16.77 -5.52
CA ALA A 290 -17.90 -16.97 -6.07
C ALA A 290 -19.00 -16.34 -5.19
N ALA A 291 -18.84 -16.42 -3.86
CA ALA A 291 -19.79 -15.93 -2.88
C ALA A 291 -19.82 -14.39 -2.70
N LEU A 292 -18.84 -13.65 -3.23
CA LEU A 292 -18.88 -12.19 -3.25
C LEU A 292 -20.11 -11.72 -4.04
N PRO A 293 -21.01 -10.90 -3.45
CA PRO A 293 -22.31 -10.59 -4.07
C PRO A 293 -22.20 -9.58 -5.21
N ASN A 294 -21.17 -8.72 -5.19
CA ASN A 294 -21.00 -7.72 -6.23
C ASN A 294 -20.49 -8.36 -7.53
N THR A 295 -21.11 -8.01 -8.67
CA THR A 295 -20.71 -8.50 -10.00
C THR A 295 -19.41 -7.90 -10.51
N ASP A 296 -19.06 -6.68 -10.05
CA ASP A 296 -17.75 -6.08 -10.29
C ASP A 296 -16.73 -6.70 -9.31
N LYS A 297 -16.21 -7.84 -9.70
CA LYS A 297 -15.20 -8.60 -8.92
C LYS A 297 -14.18 -9.25 -9.82
N GLN A 298 -12.93 -9.33 -9.35
CA GLN A 298 -11.81 -9.92 -10.08
C GLN A 298 -11.00 -10.87 -9.20
N LEU A 299 -10.47 -11.93 -9.80
CA LEU A 299 -9.46 -12.83 -9.21
C LEU A 299 -8.23 -12.84 -10.13
N ILE A 300 -7.12 -12.35 -9.61
CA ILE A 300 -5.87 -12.19 -10.38
C ILE A 300 -4.78 -13.02 -9.74
N ILE A 301 -4.12 -13.85 -10.54
CA ILE A 301 -2.90 -14.58 -10.16
C ILE A 301 -1.72 -13.91 -10.86
N VAL A 302 -0.71 -13.51 -10.09
CA VAL A 302 0.51 -12.90 -10.61
C VAL A 302 1.61 -13.95 -10.71
N PRO A 303 2.06 -14.33 -11.94
CA PRO A 303 3.06 -15.36 -12.12
C PRO A 303 4.42 -14.95 -11.55
N GLY A 304 5.13 -15.93 -10.97
CA GLY A 304 6.46 -15.74 -10.41
C GLY A 304 6.48 -14.88 -9.14
N ALA A 305 5.36 -14.75 -8.46
CA ALA A 305 5.20 -13.91 -7.28
C ALA A 305 4.86 -14.74 -6.04
N GLY A 306 5.40 -14.35 -4.88
CA GLY A 306 5.11 -14.95 -3.59
C GLY A 306 4.28 -14.03 -2.68
N HIS A 307 4.36 -14.29 -1.38
CA HIS A 307 3.54 -13.58 -0.38
C HIS A 307 3.89 -12.10 -0.22
N ALA A 308 5.16 -11.73 -0.38
CA ALA A 308 5.65 -10.35 -0.30
C ALA A 308 5.72 -9.66 -1.68
N LEU A 309 4.73 -9.91 -2.55
CA LEU A 309 4.68 -9.43 -3.93
C LEU A 309 4.89 -7.92 -4.08
N THR A 310 4.51 -7.12 -3.08
CA THR A 310 4.73 -5.67 -3.07
C THR A 310 6.18 -5.26 -3.29
N VAL A 311 7.15 -6.12 -2.92
CA VAL A 311 8.59 -5.82 -3.01
C VAL A 311 9.36 -6.87 -3.82
N GLN A 312 8.66 -7.78 -4.50
CA GLN A 312 9.26 -8.80 -5.36
C GLN A 312 9.42 -8.33 -6.82
N LYS A 313 10.12 -9.12 -7.65
CA LYS A 313 10.36 -8.78 -9.06
C LYS A 313 9.10 -8.47 -9.86
N PRO A 314 7.98 -9.23 -9.71
CA PRO A 314 6.74 -8.95 -10.43
C PRO A 314 5.92 -7.76 -9.88
N ARG A 315 6.40 -7.01 -8.89
CA ARG A 315 5.67 -5.93 -8.19
C ARG A 315 5.00 -4.91 -9.11
N LEU A 316 5.62 -4.55 -10.22
CA LEU A 316 5.03 -3.56 -11.13
C LEU A 316 3.73 -4.03 -11.76
N ARG A 317 3.60 -5.33 -12.05
CA ARG A 317 2.34 -5.89 -12.51
C ARG A 317 1.27 -5.75 -11.42
N PHE A 318 1.61 -6.13 -10.20
CA PHE A 318 0.73 -5.95 -9.06
C PHE A 318 0.30 -4.49 -8.86
N TYR A 319 1.26 -3.56 -8.87
CA TYR A 319 0.98 -2.13 -8.74
C TYR A 319 0.03 -1.62 -9.82
N SER A 320 0.26 -2.01 -11.08
CA SER A 320 -0.59 -1.64 -12.21
C SER A 320 -2.01 -2.19 -12.08
N GLU A 321 -2.19 -3.44 -11.64
CA GLU A 321 -3.52 -4.02 -11.45
C GLU A 321 -4.27 -3.31 -10.32
N VAL A 322 -3.59 -2.99 -9.20
CA VAL A 322 -4.18 -2.23 -8.09
C VAL A 322 -4.56 -0.81 -8.53
N ALA A 323 -3.68 -0.10 -9.23
CA ALA A 323 -3.96 1.25 -9.72
C ALA A 323 -5.14 1.28 -10.69
N LYS A 324 -5.19 0.34 -11.64
CA LYS A 324 -6.33 0.19 -12.57
C LYS A 324 -7.63 -0.08 -11.82
N TRP A 325 -7.60 -1.00 -10.85
CA TRP A 325 -8.78 -1.37 -10.06
C TRP A 325 -9.36 -0.17 -9.32
N PHE A 326 -8.52 0.66 -8.73
CA PHE A 326 -8.96 1.85 -8.01
C PHE A 326 -9.31 3.04 -8.92
N SER A 327 -8.98 2.99 -10.21
CA SER A 327 -9.28 4.04 -11.19
C SER A 327 -10.60 3.83 -11.95
N VAL A 328 -11.31 2.72 -11.72
CA VAL A 328 -12.62 2.47 -12.34
C VAL A 328 -13.67 3.32 -11.62
N GLU A 329 -14.39 4.14 -12.39
CA GLU A 329 -15.53 4.94 -11.94
C GLU A 329 -16.78 4.12 -11.66
#